data_1ce9a9b3913d10b71ea057d716984394
#
_entry.id   1ce9a9b3913d10b71ea057d716984394
#
_cell.length_a   1.000
_cell.length_b   1.000
_cell.length_c   1.000
_cell.angle_alpha   90.00
_cell.angle_beta   90.00
_cell.angle_gamma   90.00
#
_symmetry.space_group_name_H-M   'P 1'
#
loop_
_entity.id
_entity.type
_entity.pdbx_description
1 polymer ?
#
loop_
_entity_poly.entity_id
_entity_poly.type
_entity_poly.pdbx_seq_one_letter_code
_entity_poly.pdbx_strand_id
1 'polypeptide(L)'
;MHMTDNNSDSLTLRVAKAIPSDVGHGRARVPFDNDLNLKPGDIIEVSGERKTAAIVWRCRPEDANLGVIRVDGIIRKNAGVSLGDRVDIKKVETQPCQRLVLSPVMAKQQKVRFGPGIEGFARRGLNKRPVVAGDRIFIPGMTLFAEALPFAIVSTKPKGIVQVLPDTDIVIKEDAVDEEEKGDVQTISYEDIGGLGDQLQKVREMIELPLKHPILFRRLG
;
A
#
# COMPACT_ATOMS: atom_id res chain seq x y z
N MET A 1 45.55 13.05 -1.76
CA MET A 1 44.71 12.02 -2.38
C MET A 1 43.54 11.79 -1.42
N HIS A 2 42.47 12.61 -1.55
CA HIS A 2 41.30 12.54 -0.70
C HIS A 2 40.31 11.56 -1.36
N MET A 3 40.22 10.37 -0.79
CA MET A 3 39.07 9.50 -1.05
C MET A 3 37.85 10.13 -0.34
N THR A 4 36.94 10.69 -1.09
CA THR A 4 35.61 11.02 -0.60
C THR A 4 34.83 9.72 -0.60
N ASP A 5 34.73 9.08 0.58
CA ASP A 5 33.71 8.07 0.85
C ASP A 5 32.33 8.72 0.75
N ASN A 6 31.78 8.78 -0.47
CA ASN A 6 30.38 9.08 -0.72
C ASN A 6 29.55 7.81 -0.45
N ASN A 7 29.52 7.37 0.81
CA ASN A 7 28.53 6.38 1.25
C ASN A 7 27.20 7.12 1.41
N SER A 8 26.49 7.37 0.32
CA SER A 8 25.14 7.93 0.38
C SER A 8 24.22 6.86 0.96
N ASP A 9 23.88 6.98 2.25
CA ASP A 9 22.91 6.10 2.93
C ASP A 9 21.50 6.12 2.29
N SER A 10 21.27 6.89 1.24
CA SER A 10 19.99 7.06 0.57
C SER A 10 20.13 7.22 -0.94
N LEU A 11 19.10 6.85 -1.67
CA LEU A 11 19.00 6.96 -3.12
C LEU A 11 17.68 7.69 -3.48
N THR A 12 17.78 8.73 -4.31
CA THR A 12 16.59 9.46 -4.80
C THR A 12 16.09 8.84 -6.10
N LEU A 13 14.81 8.46 -6.13
CA LEU A 13 14.16 7.85 -7.28
C LEU A 13 12.86 8.58 -7.64
N ARG A 14 12.48 8.51 -8.91
CA ARG A 14 11.20 9.05 -9.39
C ARG A 14 10.09 8.01 -9.25
N VAL A 15 8.95 8.41 -8.70
CA VAL A 15 7.80 7.54 -8.45
C VAL A 15 7.10 7.17 -9.76
N ALA A 16 6.93 5.88 -9.99
CA ALA A 16 6.19 5.31 -11.12
C ALA A 16 5.10 4.33 -10.62
N LYS A 17 4.09 4.09 -11.45
CA LYS A 17 2.97 3.19 -11.12
C LYS A 17 3.46 1.75 -10.92
N ALA A 18 2.95 1.09 -9.88
CA ALA A 18 3.19 -0.34 -9.66
C ALA A 18 2.64 -1.19 -10.81
N ILE A 19 3.23 -2.35 -11.01
CA ILE A 19 2.61 -3.36 -11.88
C ILE A 19 1.44 -4.03 -11.15
N PRO A 20 0.40 -4.50 -11.87
CA PRO A 20 -0.81 -5.05 -11.25
C PRO A 20 -0.57 -6.12 -10.18
N SER A 21 0.41 -7.00 -10.39
CA SER A 21 0.73 -8.09 -9.44
C SER A 21 1.36 -7.65 -8.12
N ASP A 22 1.75 -6.38 -7.99
CA ASP A 22 2.39 -5.85 -6.77
C ASP A 22 1.44 -5.01 -5.92
N VAL A 23 0.29 -4.63 -6.49
CA VAL A 23 -0.69 -3.78 -5.81
C VAL A 23 -1.22 -4.45 -4.55
N GLY A 24 -1.25 -3.72 -3.44
CA GLY A 24 -1.71 -4.22 -2.14
C GLY A 24 -0.69 -5.08 -1.38
N HIS A 25 0.44 -5.44 -1.99
CA HIS A 25 1.45 -6.32 -1.38
C HIS A 25 2.57 -5.59 -0.64
N GLY A 26 2.57 -4.25 -0.62
CA GLY A 26 3.61 -3.46 0.05
C GLY A 26 4.98 -3.57 -0.63
N ARG A 27 5.00 -3.78 -1.94
CA ARG A 27 6.22 -3.96 -2.73
C ARG A 27 6.66 -2.67 -3.39
N ALA A 28 7.97 -2.46 -3.42
CA ALA A 28 8.63 -1.41 -4.19
C ALA A 28 9.63 -2.05 -5.16
N ARG A 29 9.42 -1.86 -6.47
CA ARG A 29 10.42 -2.29 -7.46
C ARG A 29 11.43 -1.19 -7.68
N VAL A 30 12.70 -1.53 -7.44
CA VAL A 30 13.83 -0.61 -7.53
C VAL A 30 14.95 -1.23 -8.37
N PRO A 31 15.79 -0.42 -9.06
CA PRO A 31 17.00 -0.90 -9.68
C PRO A 31 17.94 -1.43 -8.59
N PHE A 32 18.67 -2.51 -8.89
CA PHE A 32 19.66 -3.10 -7.94
C PHE A 32 21.09 -2.64 -8.18
N ASP A 33 21.32 -2.03 -9.32
CA ASP A 33 22.61 -1.42 -9.63
C ASP A 33 22.68 -0.02 -9.00
N ASN A 34 22.91 -0.01 -7.69
CA ASN A 34 22.99 1.22 -6.89
C ASN A 34 23.85 0.98 -5.63
N ASP A 35 24.26 2.07 -4.99
CA ASP A 35 25.18 2.06 -3.83
C ASP A 35 24.55 1.47 -2.55
N LEU A 36 23.21 1.30 -2.50
CA LEU A 36 22.52 0.74 -1.32
C LEU A 36 22.62 -0.79 -1.22
N ASN A 37 23.19 -1.46 -2.21
CA ASN A 37 23.35 -2.93 -2.26
C ASN A 37 22.05 -3.67 -1.89
N LEU A 38 20.93 -3.25 -2.49
CA LEU A 38 19.60 -3.78 -2.22
C LEU A 38 19.44 -5.20 -2.79
N LYS A 39 18.71 -6.04 -2.05
CA LYS A 39 18.34 -7.40 -2.44
C LYS A 39 16.84 -7.59 -2.38
N PRO A 40 16.26 -8.54 -3.16
CA PRO A 40 14.86 -8.89 -3.02
C PRO A 40 14.52 -9.31 -1.59
N GLY A 41 13.48 -8.73 -1.01
CA GLY A 41 13.07 -8.98 0.35
C GLY A 41 13.64 -8.02 1.40
N ASP A 42 14.66 -7.21 1.06
CA ASP A 42 15.11 -6.14 1.93
C ASP A 42 13.96 -5.16 2.20
N ILE A 43 14.04 -4.45 3.31
CA ILE A 43 13.07 -3.43 3.66
C ILE A 43 13.72 -2.06 3.48
N ILE A 44 12.97 -1.17 2.83
CA ILE A 44 13.34 0.22 2.64
C ILE A 44 12.35 1.15 3.32
N GLU A 45 12.86 2.23 3.90
CA GLU A 45 12.10 3.44 4.19
C GLU A 45 11.94 4.20 2.87
N VAL A 46 10.72 4.66 2.59
CA VAL A 46 10.39 5.53 1.46
C VAL A 46 9.99 6.87 2.04
N SER A 47 10.76 7.91 1.77
CA SER A 47 10.60 9.26 2.31
C SER A 47 10.15 10.21 1.21
N GLY A 48 8.89 10.65 1.30
CA GLY A 48 8.31 11.78 0.58
C GLY A 48 7.99 12.90 1.55
N GLU A 49 6.77 13.44 1.53
CA GLU A 49 6.25 14.34 2.57
C GLU A 49 6.12 13.62 3.92
N ARG A 50 5.91 12.33 3.87
CA ARG A 50 5.85 11.41 5.01
C ARG A 50 6.75 10.22 4.76
N LYS A 51 6.96 9.43 5.81
CA LYS A 51 7.77 8.22 5.74
C LYS A 51 6.89 6.98 5.84
N THR A 52 7.15 6.03 4.96
CA THR A 52 6.54 4.70 4.97
C THR A 52 7.59 3.64 4.69
N ALA A 53 7.19 2.38 4.69
CA ALA A 53 8.09 1.27 4.41
C ALA A 53 7.56 0.37 3.30
N ALA A 54 8.49 -0.24 2.56
CA ALA A 54 8.16 -1.18 1.50
C ALA A 54 9.16 -2.34 1.44
N ILE A 55 8.72 -3.47 0.86
CA ILE A 55 9.57 -4.61 0.58
C ILE A 55 10.18 -4.43 -0.80
N VAL A 56 11.51 -4.51 -0.86
CA VAL A 56 12.27 -4.39 -2.11
C VAL A 56 11.97 -5.56 -3.04
N TRP A 57 11.68 -5.24 -4.28
CA TRP A 57 11.57 -6.19 -5.38
C TRP A 57 12.36 -5.69 -6.58
N ARG A 58 12.89 -6.63 -7.39
CA ARG A 58 13.69 -6.25 -8.56
C ARG A 58 12.84 -5.48 -9.58
N CYS A 59 13.38 -4.39 -10.10
CA CYS A 59 12.77 -3.65 -11.21
C CYS A 59 12.69 -4.54 -12.46
N ARG A 60 11.89 -4.13 -13.43
CA ARG A 60 11.87 -4.76 -14.75
C ARG A 60 13.11 -4.34 -15.54
N PRO A 61 13.56 -5.12 -16.53
CA PRO A 61 14.69 -4.75 -17.37
C PRO A 61 14.54 -3.36 -18.02
N GLU A 62 13.33 -3.02 -18.44
CA GLU A 62 13.02 -1.71 -19.03
C GLU A 62 13.18 -0.53 -18.07
N ASP A 63 13.15 -0.77 -16.78
CA ASP A 63 13.27 0.25 -15.74
C ASP A 63 14.70 0.41 -15.20
N ALA A 64 15.62 -0.48 -15.53
CA ALA A 64 16.92 -0.61 -14.88
C ALA A 64 17.74 0.70 -14.87
N ASN A 65 17.63 1.51 -15.93
CA ASN A 65 18.42 2.74 -16.08
C ASN A 65 17.55 4.02 -15.97
N LEU A 66 16.29 3.91 -15.56
CA LEU A 66 15.38 5.05 -15.55
C LEU A 66 15.36 5.83 -14.23
N GLY A 67 16.07 5.36 -13.19
CA GLY A 67 16.06 5.98 -11.86
C GLY A 67 14.64 6.05 -11.28
N VAL A 68 13.83 5.00 -11.45
CA VAL A 68 12.45 4.95 -11.00
C VAL A 68 12.23 3.94 -9.89
N ILE A 69 11.28 4.24 -9.04
CA ILE A 69 10.68 3.31 -8.07
C ILE A 69 9.22 3.09 -8.43
N ARG A 70 8.81 1.83 -8.61
CA ARG A 70 7.41 1.49 -8.84
C ARG A 70 6.76 1.09 -7.53
N VAL A 71 5.78 1.88 -7.12
CA VAL A 71 4.99 1.67 -5.90
C VAL A 71 3.51 1.86 -6.19
N ASP A 72 2.66 1.15 -5.42
CA ASP A 72 1.21 1.23 -5.55
C ASP A 72 0.63 2.53 -4.94
N GLY A 73 -0.67 2.74 -5.15
CA GLY A 73 -1.37 3.91 -4.65
C GLY A 73 -1.33 4.06 -3.13
N ILE A 74 -1.27 2.94 -2.40
CA ILE A 74 -1.22 2.95 -0.93
C ILE A 74 0.13 3.44 -0.44
N ILE A 75 1.22 2.92 -0.99
CA ILE A 75 2.57 3.36 -0.63
C ILE A 75 2.74 4.83 -0.98
N ARG A 76 2.24 5.28 -2.15
CA ARG A 76 2.25 6.70 -2.53
C ARG A 76 1.47 7.56 -1.52
N LYS A 77 0.25 7.12 -1.17
CA LYS A 77 -0.59 7.80 -0.17
C LYS A 77 0.10 7.88 1.19
N ASN A 78 0.73 6.81 1.64
CA ASN A 78 1.46 6.77 2.90
C ASN A 78 2.69 7.68 2.88
N ALA A 79 3.43 7.72 1.77
CA ALA A 79 4.58 8.61 1.59
C ALA A 79 4.19 10.07 1.32
N GLY A 80 2.92 10.37 0.99
CA GLY A 80 2.46 11.71 0.61
C GLY A 80 2.99 12.16 -0.74
N VAL A 81 3.02 11.26 -1.75
CA VAL A 81 3.57 11.55 -3.07
C VAL A 81 2.67 11.09 -4.19
N SER A 82 2.82 11.72 -5.34
CA SER A 82 2.14 11.44 -6.60
C SER A 82 3.06 10.78 -7.63
N LEU A 83 2.49 10.32 -8.74
CA LEU A 83 3.27 9.83 -9.86
C LEU A 83 4.15 10.94 -10.44
N GLY A 84 5.42 10.64 -10.67
CA GLY A 84 6.41 11.58 -11.19
C GLY A 84 7.20 12.32 -10.12
N ASP A 85 6.73 12.36 -8.87
CA ASP A 85 7.45 12.95 -7.74
C ASP A 85 8.75 12.19 -7.45
N ARG A 86 9.63 12.80 -6.68
CA ARG A 86 10.86 12.18 -6.18
C ARG A 86 10.69 11.74 -4.75
N VAL A 87 11.25 10.59 -4.43
CA VAL A 87 11.33 10.04 -3.07
C VAL A 87 12.75 9.61 -2.78
N ASP A 88 13.15 9.75 -1.53
CA ASP A 88 14.39 9.17 -1.04
C ASP A 88 14.11 7.80 -0.46
N ILE A 89 14.93 6.82 -0.81
CA ILE A 89 14.88 5.49 -0.24
C ILE A 89 16.13 5.21 0.56
N LYS A 90 15.95 4.51 1.67
CA LYS A 90 17.01 4.07 2.56
C LYS A 90 16.78 2.62 2.96
N LYS A 91 17.81 1.78 2.90
CA LYS A 91 17.74 0.43 3.46
C LYS A 91 17.64 0.51 4.97
N VAL A 92 16.71 -0.25 5.56
CA VAL A 92 16.49 -0.27 7.01
C VAL A 92 16.42 -1.70 7.53
N GLU A 93 16.97 -1.89 8.73
CA GLU A 93 16.72 -3.10 9.50
C GLU A 93 15.44 -2.92 10.33
N THR A 94 14.64 -3.95 10.41
CA THR A 94 13.37 -3.89 11.14
C THR A 94 13.40 -4.79 12.37
N GLN A 95 12.70 -4.37 13.41
CA GLN A 95 12.43 -5.21 14.57
C GLN A 95 11.13 -6.00 14.37
N PRO A 96 10.99 -7.18 15.00
CA PRO A 96 9.72 -7.90 15.06
C PRO A 96 8.60 -7.03 15.64
N CYS A 97 7.45 -7.01 14.97
CA CYS A 97 6.26 -6.38 15.50
C CYS A 97 5.66 -7.25 16.61
N GLN A 98 5.70 -6.80 17.86
CA GLN A 98 5.11 -7.50 18.97
C GLN A 98 3.59 -7.33 19.00
N ARG A 99 3.10 -6.10 18.76
CA ARG A 99 1.68 -5.79 18.71
C ARG A 99 1.37 -4.80 17.60
N LEU A 100 0.29 -5.08 16.84
CA LEU A 100 -0.23 -4.27 15.76
C LEU A 100 -1.70 -3.97 16.01
N VAL A 101 -2.07 -2.69 16.08
CA VAL A 101 -3.46 -2.26 16.23
C VAL A 101 -3.94 -1.67 14.91
N LEU A 102 -4.99 -2.24 14.36
CA LEU A 102 -5.62 -1.86 13.10
C LEU A 102 -7.03 -1.31 13.34
N SER A 103 -7.45 -0.38 12.49
CA SER A 103 -8.82 0.12 12.46
C SER A 103 -9.28 0.19 11.00
N PRO A 104 -10.50 -0.27 10.65
CA PRO A 104 -11.01 -0.15 9.30
C PRO A 104 -11.13 1.34 8.91
N VAL A 105 -10.92 1.64 7.64
CA VAL A 105 -11.09 3.02 7.10
C VAL A 105 -12.36 3.04 6.27
N MET A 106 -13.31 3.89 6.63
CA MET A 106 -14.59 4.02 5.95
C MET A 106 -15.03 5.49 5.89
N ALA A 107 -15.79 5.84 4.86
CA ALA A 107 -16.49 7.11 4.82
C ALA A 107 -17.58 7.11 5.92
N LYS A 108 -17.47 8.03 6.88
CA LYS A 108 -18.24 8.13 8.12
C LYS A 108 -17.82 7.11 9.19
N GLN A 109 -17.79 7.59 10.43
CA GLN A 109 -17.50 6.75 11.61
C GLN A 109 -18.59 5.69 11.76
N GLN A 110 -18.30 4.48 11.30
CA GLN A 110 -19.18 3.32 11.38
C GLN A 110 -18.50 2.23 12.21
N LYS A 111 -19.31 1.36 12.81
CA LYS A 111 -18.80 0.15 13.46
C LYS A 111 -18.85 -1.02 12.49
N VAL A 112 -17.73 -1.70 12.36
CA VAL A 112 -17.61 -2.91 11.55
C VAL A 112 -17.41 -4.09 12.49
N ARG A 113 -18.35 -5.04 12.48
CA ARG A 113 -18.19 -6.28 13.22
C ARG A 113 -17.54 -7.32 12.35
N PHE A 114 -16.45 -7.86 12.84
CA PHE A 114 -15.72 -8.94 12.19
C PHE A 114 -16.09 -10.27 12.83
N GLY A 115 -16.08 -11.33 12.02
CA GLY A 115 -16.27 -12.69 12.53
C GLY A 115 -15.04 -13.19 13.32
N PRO A 116 -15.19 -14.28 14.08
CA PRO A 116 -14.09 -14.87 14.85
C PRO A 116 -12.95 -15.31 13.93
N GLY A 117 -11.71 -15.15 14.39
CA GLY A 117 -10.50 -15.55 13.66
C GLY A 117 -9.96 -14.51 12.68
N ILE A 118 -10.55 -13.32 12.63
CA ILE A 118 -10.12 -12.23 11.74
C ILE A 118 -8.67 -11.82 12.00
N GLU A 119 -8.23 -11.80 13.26
CA GLU A 119 -6.85 -11.47 13.63
C GLU A 119 -5.85 -12.50 13.06
N GLY A 120 -6.22 -13.78 13.11
CA GLY A 120 -5.43 -14.86 12.53
C GLY A 120 -5.36 -14.76 11.01
N PHE A 121 -6.45 -14.37 10.36
CA PHE A 121 -6.48 -14.09 8.93
C PHE A 121 -5.58 -12.90 8.58
N ALA A 122 -5.70 -11.80 9.29
CA ALA A 122 -4.87 -10.61 9.09
C ALA A 122 -3.38 -10.93 9.30
N ARG A 123 -3.03 -11.71 10.32
CA ARG A 123 -1.65 -12.12 10.60
C ARG A 123 -1.04 -12.91 9.44
N ARG A 124 -1.79 -13.83 8.85
CA ARG A 124 -1.32 -14.59 7.68
C ARG A 124 -1.15 -13.69 6.45
N GLY A 125 -2.12 -12.80 6.20
CA GLY A 125 -2.09 -11.89 5.06
C GLY A 125 -0.99 -10.83 5.13
N LEU A 126 -0.58 -10.44 6.35
CA LEU A 126 0.45 -9.43 6.60
C LEU A 126 1.82 -10.04 6.95
N ASN A 127 1.97 -11.36 6.94
CA ASN A 127 3.23 -12.00 7.32
C ASN A 127 4.42 -11.46 6.50
N LYS A 128 5.51 -11.11 7.19
CA LYS A 128 6.73 -10.47 6.66
C LYS A 128 6.53 -9.07 6.10
N ARG A 129 5.35 -8.46 6.24
CA ARG A 129 5.11 -7.10 5.78
C ARG A 129 5.68 -6.08 6.76
N PRO A 130 6.46 -5.08 6.30
CA PRO A 130 6.81 -3.93 7.12
C PRO A 130 5.59 -3.05 7.32
N VAL A 131 5.45 -2.49 8.51
CA VAL A 131 4.34 -1.62 8.91
C VAL A 131 4.83 -0.44 9.73
N VAL A 132 4.17 0.70 9.56
CA VAL A 132 4.45 1.96 10.28
C VAL A 132 3.15 2.50 10.83
N ALA A 133 3.15 2.97 12.08
CA ALA A 133 1.97 3.62 12.65
C ALA A 133 1.59 4.89 11.86
N GLY A 134 0.32 5.05 11.54
CA GLY A 134 -0.21 6.12 10.70
C GLY A 134 -0.38 5.75 9.23
N ASP A 135 0.21 4.65 8.77
CA ASP A 135 0.03 4.15 7.41
C ASP A 135 -1.34 3.51 7.20
N ARG A 136 -1.72 3.41 5.94
CA ARG A 136 -2.86 2.59 5.48
C ARG A 136 -2.35 1.35 4.78
N ILE A 137 -3.07 0.24 4.96
CA ILE A 137 -2.75 -1.03 4.31
C ILE A 137 -4.02 -1.74 3.85
N PHE A 138 -3.88 -2.61 2.86
CA PHE A 138 -4.85 -3.67 2.57
C PHE A 138 -4.36 -5.00 3.15
N ILE A 139 -5.29 -5.78 3.68
CA ILE A 139 -5.04 -7.16 4.06
C ILE A 139 -5.53 -8.03 2.89
N PRO A 140 -4.63 -8.78 2.22
CA PRO A 140 -5.01 -9.59 1.07
C PRO A 140 -6.19 -10.53 1.37
N GLY A 141 -7.20 -10.50 0.50
CA GLY A 141 -8.42 -11.31 0.66
C GLY A 141 -9.46 -10.75 1.64
N MET A 142 -9.20 -9.63 2.30
CA MET A 142 -10.19 -8.96 3.16
C MET A 142 -10.97 -7.93 2.36
N THR A 143 -12.23 -8.23 2.12
CA THR A 143 -13.15 -7.38 1.35
C THR A 143 -14.40 -7.07 2.14
N LEU A 144 -15.00 -5.91 1.86
CA LEU A 144 -16.33 -5.53 2.34
C LEU A 144 -17.15 -5.13 1.10
N PHE A 145 -18.33 -5.76 0.92
CA PHE A 145 -19.18 -5.57 -0.27
C PHE A 145 -18.43 -5.76 -1.61
N ALA A 146 -17.55 -6.77 -1.67
CA ALA A 146 -16.67 -7.09 -2.80
C ALA A 146 -15.54 -6.08 -3.08
N GLU A 147 -15.41 -5.03 -2.28
CA GLU A 147 -14.32 -4.07 -2.36
C GLU A 147 -13.24 -4.37 -1.31
N ALA A 148 -11.98 -4.09 -1.65
CA ALA A 148 -10.88 -4.24 -0.70
C ALA A 148 -11.04 -3.22 0.44
N LEU A 149 -11.12 -3.70 1.68
CA LEU A 149 -11.26 -2.85 2.87
C LEU A 149 -9.88 -2.33 3.30
N PRO A 150 -9.65 -1.02 3.26
CA PRO A 150 -8.42 -0.44 3.79
C PRO A 150 -8.43 -0.40 5.31
N PHE A 151 -7.26 -0.58 5.93
CA PHE A 151 -7.05 -0.45 7.37
C PHE A 151 -6.00 0.62 7.65
N ALA A 152 -6.26 1.44 8.65
CA ALA A 152 -5.28 2.34 9.24
C ALA A 152 -4.48 1.58 10.32
N ILE A 153 -3.17 1.76 10.33
CA ILE A 153 -2.29 1.29 11.40
C ILE A 153 -2.32 2.31 12.51
N VAL A 154 -3.11 2.02 13.55
CA VAL A 154 -3.30 2.93 14.69
C VAL A 154 -2.04 3.02 15.53
N SER A 155 -1.43 1.86 15.82
CA SER A 155 -0.20 1.79 16.60
C SER A 155 0.55 0.49 16.37
N THR A 156 1.87 0.54 16.60
CA THR A 156 2.77 -0.60 16.60
C THR A 156 3.57 -0.66 17.90
N LYS A 157 3.97 -1.85 18.32
CA LYS A 157 4.95 -2.07 19.37
C LYS A 157 6.01 -3.04 18.86
N PRO A 158 7.30 -2.65 18.83
CA PRO A 158 7.82 -1.32 19.15
C PRO A 158 7.37 -0.24 18.15
N LYS A 159 7.70 1.03 18.41
CA LYS A 159 7.45 2.14 17.48
C LYS A 159 8.48 2.13 16.33
N GLY A 160 8.11 2.75 15.22
CA GLY A 160 8.95 2.85 14.02
C GLY A 160 8.55 1.83 12.95
N ILE A 161 9.48 1.51 12.05
CA ILE A 161 9.29 0.49 11.03
C ILE A 161 9.50 -0.88 11.67
N VAL A 162 8.43 -1.67 11.73
CA VAL A 162 8.45 -3.02 12.31
C VAL A 162 7.92 -4.04 11.32
N GLN A 163 8.30 -5.30 11.46
CA GLN A 163 7.87 -6.37 10.57
C GLN A 163 6.86 -7.30 11.25
N VAL A 164 5.71 -7.52 10.60
CA VAL A 164 4.71 -8.48 11.09
C VAL A 164 5.25 -9.90 10.94
N LEU A 165 5.18 -10.67 12.01
CA LEU A 165 5.63 -12.06 12.08
C LEU A 165 4.48 -12.97 12.57
N PRO A 166 4.65 -14.31 12.49
CA PRO A 166 3.59 -15.26 12.90
C PRO A 166 3.14 -15.14 14.36
N ASP A 167 3.98 -14.61 15.24
CA ASP A 167 3.74 -14.38 16.66
C ASP A 167 3.25 -12.96 16.99
N THR A 168 3.11 -12.08 16.02
CA THR A 168 2.59 -10.72 16.21
C THR A 168 1.17 -10.76 16.80
N ASP A 169 0.96 -10.06 17.92
CA ASP A 169 -0.38 -9.82 18.47
C ASP A 169 -1.11 -8.76 17.63
N ILE A 170 -2.13 -9.17 16.88
CA ILE A 170 -2.94 -8.27 16.05
C ILE A 170 -4.27 -7.99 16.74
N VAL A 171 -4.60 -6.72 16.86
CA VAL A 171 -5.87 -6.22 17.38
C VAL A 171 -6.56 -5.43 16.29
N ILE A 172 -7.77 -5.80 15.93
CA ILE A 172 -8.60 -5.07 14.95
C ILE A 172 -9.74 -4.39 15.71
N LYS A 173 -9.78 -3.06 15.63
CA LYS A 173 -10.86 -2.27 16.22
C LYS A 173 -12.13 -2.39 15.39
N GLU A 174 -13.28 -2.35 16.04
CA GLU A 174 -14.58 -2.29 15.38
C GLU A 174 -14.92 -0.87 14.90
N ASP A 175 -14.43 0.14 15.61
CA ASP A 175 -14.66 1.55 15.25
C ASP A 175 -13.80 1.91 14.03
N ALA A 176 -14.46 2.29 12.94
CA ALA A 176 -13.78 2.77 11.75
C ALA A 176 -13.23 4.19 11.96
N VAL A 177 -12.09 4.48 11.35
CA VAL A 177 -11.58 5.84 11.23
C VAL A 177 -12.07 6.46 9.93
N ASP A 178 -12.29 7.79 9.95
CA ASP A 178 -12.79 8.51 8.78
C ASP A 178 -11.73 8.56 7.67
N GLU A 179 -12.17 8.44 6.44
CA GLU A 179 -11.30 8.54 5.27
C GLU A 179 -10.72 9.95 5.12
N GLU A 180 -11.43 10.99 5.57
CA GLU A 180 -11.08 12.39 5.40
C GLU A 180 -10.13 12.96 6.47
N GLU A 181 -9.92 12.28 7.62
CA GLU A 181 -9.17 12.84 8.76
C GLU A 181 -7.67 13.05 8.52
N LYS A 182 -7.09 12.71 7.37
CA LYS A 182 -5.68 13.04 7.05
C LYS A 182 -5.49 13.40 5.57
N GLY A 183 -5.79 14.64 5.25
CA GLY A 183 -5.23 15.36 4.10
C GLY A 183 -5.71 14.89 2.73
N ASP A 184 -5.99 15.86 1.92
CA ASP A 184 -6.30 15.84 0.49
C ASP A 184 -5.60 14.70 -0.26
N VAL A 185 -6.33 13.60 -0.47
CA VAL A 185 -5.78 12.44 -1.14
C VAL A 185 -6.69 12.08 -2.29
N GLN A 186 -6.18 12.28 -3.48
CA GLN A 186 -6.77 11.71 -4.68
C GLN A 186 -7.19 10.27 -4.40
N THR A 187 -8.48 10.02 -4.55
CA THR A 187 -9.13 8.72 -4.43
C THR A 187 -8.24 7.65 -5.09
N ILE A 188 -7.91 6.60 -4.35
CA ILE A 188 -7.26 5.43 -4.96
C ILE A 188 -8.25 4.96 -6.02
N SER A 189 -7.91 5.19 -7.29
CA SER A 189 -8.75 4.77 -8.40
C SER A 189 -8.81 3.24 -8.41
N TYR A 190 -9.96 2.69 -8.75
CA TYR A 190 -10.13 1.26 -9.03
C TYR A 190 -9.10 0.71 -10.03
N GLU A 191 -8.55 1.58 -10.87
CA GLU A 191 -7.46 1.28 -11.79
C GLU A 191 -6.14 0.96 -11.08
N ASP A 192 -5.97 1.37 -9.82
CA ASP A 192 -4.79 1.10 -9.01
C ASP A 192 -4.85 -0.27 -8.29
N ILE A 193 -6.06 -0.84 -8.17
CA ILE A 193 -6.27 -2.19 -7.61
C ILE A 193 -6.27 -3.16 -8.80
N GLY A 194 -5.07 -3.60 -9.18
CA GLY A 194 -4.84 -4.36 -10.40
C GLY A 194 -5.61 -5.67 -10.50
N GLY A 195 -6.12 -5.95 -11.69
CA GLY A 195 -6.59 -7.26 -12.16
C GLY A 195 -8.04 -7.35 -12.64
N LEU A 196 -8.85 -6.29 -12.52
CA LEU A 196 -10.27 -6.33 -12.90
C LEU A 196 -10.68 -5.33 -14.00
N GLY A 197 -9.71 -4.67 -14.68
CA GLY A 197 -10.01 -3.61 -15.66
C GLY A 197 -11.09 -3.99 -16.67
N ASP A 198 -10.98 -5.14 -17.32
CA ASP A 198 -11.94 -5.59 -18.36
C ASP A 198 -13.26 -6.07 -17.77
N GLN A 199 -13.26 -6.60 -16.55
CA GLN A 199 -14.49 -7.07 -15.88
C GLN A 199 -15.27 -5.92 -15.24
N LEU A 200 -14.56 -4.90 -14.70
CA LEU A 200 -15.17 -3.69 -14.16
C LEU A 200 -15.84 -2.86 -15.25
N GLN A 201 -15.25 -2.78 -16.44
CA GLN A 201 -15.88 -2.08 -17.56
C GLN A 201 -17.21 -2.74 -17.95
N LYS A 202 -17.28 -4.08 -18.00
CA LYS A 202 -18.51 -4.83 -18.24
C LYS A 202 -19.56 -4.64 -17.13
N VAL A 203 -19.14 -4.61 -15.86
CA VAL A 203 -20.04 -4.36 -14.72
C VAL A 203 -20.53 -2.91 -14.74
N ARG A 204 -19.69 -1.94 -15.07
CA ARG A 204 -20.06 -0.54 -15.22
C ARG A 204 -21.07 -0.33 -16.35
N GLU A 205 -20.87 -0.97 -17.49
CA GLU A 205 -21.82 -0.94 -18.60
C GLU A 205 -23.15 -1.64 -18.29
N MET A 206 -23.13 -2.73 -17.52
CA MET A 206 -24.34 -3.48 -17.17
C MET A 206 -25.16 -2.88 -16.04
N ILE A 207 -24.52 -2.17 -15.09
CA ILE A 207 -25.19 -1.71 -13.85
C ILE A 207 -25.30 -0.17 -13.79
N GLU A 208 -24.21 0.57 -14.08
CA GLU A 208 -24.24 2.04 -13.96
C GLU A 208 -25.01 2.72 -15.10
N LEU A 209 -24.88 2.24 -16.33
CA LEU A 209 -25.59 2.83 -17.48
C LEU A 209 -27.11 2.72 -17.35
N PRO A 210 -27.71 1.56 -16.98
CA PRO A 210 -29.13 1.46 -16.75
C PRO A 210 -29.64 2.35 -15.61
N LEU A 211 -28.85 2.53 -14.55
CA LEU A 211 -29.22 3.33 -13.39
C LEU A 211 -29.14 4.85 -13.65
N LYS A 212 -28.16 5.29 -14.45
CA LYS A 212 -27.99 6.72 -14.81
C LYS A 212 -28.91 7.18 -15.94
N HIS A 213 -29.35 6.27 -16.80
CA HIS A 213 -30.18 6.58 -17.96
C HIS A 213 -31.36 5.59 -18.15
N PRO A 214 -32.29 5.52 -17.18
CA PRO A 214 -33.38 4.53 -17.21
C PRO A 214 -34.32 4.69 -18.42
N ILE A 215 -34.35 5.88 -19.05
CA ILE A 215 -35.20 6.18 -20.21
C ILE A 215 -34.69 5.51 -21.49
N LEU A 216 -33.37 5.31 -21.64
CA LEU A 216 -32.81 4.68 -22.82
C LEU A 216 -33.06 3.16 -22.86
N PHE A 217 -33.12 2.52 -21.70
CA PHE A 217 -33.35 1.07 -21.61
C PHE A 217 -34.83 0.68 -21.70
N ARG A 218 -35.79 1.58 -21.42
CA ARG A 218 -37.24 1.34 -21.64
C ARG A 218 -37.62 1.26 -23.11
N ARG A 219 -36.79 1.71 -24.05
CA ARG A 219 -37.06 1.68 -25.51
C ARG A 219 -36.43 0.47 -26.22
N LEU A 220 -35.65 -0.36 -25.55
CA LEU A 220 -34.96 -1.50 -26.15
C LEU A 220 -35.59 -2.86 -25.77
N GLY A 221 -36.73 -2.90 -25.10
CA GLY A 221 -37.55 -4.08 -24.88
C GLY A 221 -37.89 -4.39 -23.46
#